data_54ad2cb9b70cf2bbf883ab984f07746a
#
_entry.id   54ad2cb9b70cf2bbf883ab984f07746a
#
_cell.length_a   1.000
_cell.length_b   1.000
_cell.length_c   1.000
_cell.angle_alpha   90.00
_cell.angle_beta   90.00
_cell.angle_gamma   90.00
#
_symmetry.space_group_name_H-M   'P 1'
#
loop_
_entity.id
_entity.type
_entity.pdbx_description
1 polymer ?
#
loop_
_entity_poly.entity_id
_entity_poly.type
_entity_poly.pdbx_seq_one_letter_code
_entity_poly.pdbx_strand_id
1 'polypeptide(L)'
;MRVFLSYSDADRDFAKRLASHLSKRGCDVWDPSDRLYPGDNWALKIGRALKESTAMVVLLSPDSVKSEWVRRDIEYAIGDRNYEGRVFPVLVRPTKKIPWILQKLGILRVGKNPAEISRRIASALKRVA
;
A
#
# COMPACT_ATOMS: atom_id res chain seq x y z
N MET A 1 -7.68 -8.67 -8.99
CA MET A 1 -6.43 -8.66 -8.20
C MET A 1 -6.64 -7.84 -6.94
N ARG A 2 -6.33 -8.40 -5.80
CA ARG A 2 -6.49 -7.68 -4.53
C ARG A 2 -5.22 -6.91 -4.20
N VAL A 3 -5.40 -5.63 -3.92
CA VAL A 3 -4.33 -4.70 -3.57
C VAL A 3 -4.43 -4.39 -2.08
N PHE A 4 -3.38 -4.70 -1.33
CA PHE A 4 -3.29 -4.36 0.08
C PHE A 4 -2.76 -2.93 0.22
N LEU A 5 -3.49 -2.08 0.92
CA LEU A 5 -3.10 -0.68 1.12
C LEU A 5 -2.51 -0.53 2.53
N SER A 6 -1.22 -0.19 2.61
CA SER A 6 -0.50 -0.03 3.87
C SER A 6 -0.17 1.43 4.10
N TYR A 7 -0.59 1.98 5.24
CA TYR A 7 -0.37 3.39 5.56
C TYR A 7 -0.53 3.67 7.04
N SER A 8 -0.01 4.81 7.47
CA SER A 8 -0.22 5.34 8.81
C SER A 8 -1.55 6.10 8.86
N ASP A 9 -2.22 6.07 10.00
CA ASP A 9 -3.50 6.76 10.19
C ASP A 9 -3.43 8.25 9.82
N ALA A 10 -2.27 8.88 9.98
CA ALA A 10 -2.06 10.26 9.58
C ALA A 10 -2.28 10.49 8.09
N ASP A 11 -2.19 9.45 7.26
CA ASP A 11 -2.35 9.53 5.82
C ASP A 11 -3.70 9.00 5.32
N ARG A 12 -4.65 8.84 6.23
CA ARG A 12 -5.96 8.24 5.93
C ARG A 12 -6.69 8.92 4.79
N ASP A 13 -6.73 10.25 4.78
CA ASP A 13 -7.47 10.98 3.75
C ASP A 13 -6.91 10.72 2.35
N PHE A 14 -5.59 10.75 2.22
CA PHE A 14 -4.94 10.42 0.96
C PHE A 14 -5.22 8.96 0.58
N ALA A 15 -5.10 8.04 1.54
CA ALA A 15 -5.35 6.62 1.32
C ALA A 15 -6.75 6.37 0.80
N LYS A 16 -7.77 7.00 1.39
CA LYS A 16 -9.15 6.82 0.96
C LYS A 16 -9.39 7.33 -0.47
N ARG A 17 -8.81 8.46 -0.82
CA ARG A 17 -8.91 8.99 -2.18
C ARG A 17 -8.23 8.07 -3.18
N LEU A 18 -7.03 7.58 -2.85
CA LEU A 18 -6.32 6.65 -3.71
C LEU A 18 -7.08 5.35 -3.87
N ALA A 19 -7.60 4.79 -2.78
CA ALA A 19 -8.39 3.56 -2.82
C ALA A 19 -9.61 3.69 -3.73
N SER A 20 -10.30 4.84 -3.66
CA SER A 20 -11.45 5.12 -4.51
C SER A 20 -11.07 5.10 -5.99
N HIS A 21 -9.96 5.76 -6.34
CA HIS A 21 -9.48 5.78 -7.73
C HIS A 21 -9.03 4.40 -8.21
N LEU A 22 -8.37 3.63 -7.35
CA LEU A 22 -7.95 2.27 -7.69
C LEU A 22 -9.17 1.36 -7.91
N SER A 23 -10.18 1.48 -7.05
CA SER A 23 -11.43 0.71 -7.20
C SER A 23 -12.13 1.00 -8.51
N LYS A 24 -12.17 2.26 -8.92
CA LYS A 24 -12.76 2.66 -10.21
C LYS A 24 -12.02 2.07 -11.40
N ARG A 25 -10.76 1.70 -11.21
CA ARG A 25 -9.94 1.06 -12.26
C ARG A 25 -9.96 -0.47 -12.18
N GLY A 26 -10.86 -1.03 -11.36
CA GLY A 26 -11.05 -2.47 -11.28
C GLY A 26 -10.20 -3.19 -10.26
N CYS A 27 -9.48 -2.47 -9.40
CA CYS A 27 -8.72 -3.09 -8.33
C CYS A 27 -9.62 -3.39 -7.13
N ASP A 28 -9.45 -4.58 -6.54
CA ASP A 28 -10.07 -4.91 -5.27
C ASP A 28 -9.13 -4.45 -4.16
N VAL A 29 -9.44 -3.33 -3.53
CA VAL A 29 -8.55 -2.70 -2.54
C VAL A 29 -8.93 -3.12 -1.13
N TRP A 30 -7.95 -3.64 -0.38
CA TRP A 30 -8.13 -3.89 1.04
C TRP A 30 -7.57 -2.69 1.82
N ASP A 31 -8.48 -1.92 2.40
CA ASP A 31 -8.14 -0.73 3.21
C ASP A 31 -8.44 -1.06 4.67
N PRO A 32 -7.42 -1.03 5.56
CA PRO A 32 -7.64 -1.36 6.97
C PRO A 32 -8.68 -0.49 7.66
N SER A 33 -8.84 0.78 7.26
CA SER A 33 -9.83 1.66 7.88
C SER A 33 -11.28 1.20 7.64
N ASP A 34 -11.52 0.42 6.59
CA ASP A 34 -12.84 -0.09 6.25
C ASP A 34 -13.06 -1.53 6.75
N ARG A 35 -12.00 -2.22 7.17
CA ARG A 35 -12.05 -3.65 7.45
C ARG A 35 -11.76 -4.02 8.89
N LEU A 36 -11.14 -3.12 9.65
CA LEU A 36 -10.78 -3.36 11.04
C LEU A 36 -11.73 -2.60 11.97
N TYR A 37 -12.31 -3.32 12.93
CA TYR A 37 -13.26 -2.75 13.88
C TYR A 37 -12.76 -2.97 15.31
N PRO A 38 -13.21 -2.12 16.26
CA PRO A 38 -12.91 -2.37 17.68
C PRO A 38 -13.35 -3.77 18.09
N GLY A 39 -12.50 -4.48 18.81
CA GLY A 39 -12.79 -5.84 19.26
C GLY A 39 -12.32 -6.93 18.30
N ASP A 40 -11.94 -6.58 17.08
CA ASP A 40 -11.39 -7.55 16.14
C ASP A 40 -10.00 -8.02 16.54
N ASN A 41 -9.66 -9.22 16.11
CA ASN A 41 -8.27 -9.66 16.15
C ASN A 41 -7.56 -9.08 14.92
N TRP A 42 -6.95 -7.91 15.09
CA TRP A 42 -6.32 -7.16 14.00
C TRP A 42 -5.17 -7.92 13.36
N ALA A 43 -4.34 -8.56 14.18
CA ALA A 43 -3.20 -9.32 13.66
C ALA A 43 -3.67 -10.44 12.72
N LEU A 44 -4.73 -11.15 13.10
CA LEU A 44 -5.30 -12.22 12.29
C LEU A 44 -5.90 -11.69 11.00
N LYS A 45 -6.69 -10.62 11.08
CA LYS A 45 -7.34 -10.03 9.90
C LYS A 45 -6.32 -9.47 8.91
N ILE A 46 -5.32 -8.75 9.41
CA ILE A 46 -4.25 -8.20 8.57
C ILE A 46 -3.47 -9.34 7.93
N GLY A 47 -3.14 -10.38 8.69
CA GLY A 47 -2.41 -11.54 8.19
C GLY A 47 -3.15 -12.25 7.06
N ARG A 48 -4.47 -12.40 7.18
CA ARG A 48 -5.29 -12.99 6.13
C ARG A 48 -5.31 -12.12 4.88
N ALA A 49 -5.47 -10.81 5.06
CA ALA A 49 -5.50 -9.88 3.94
C ALA A 49 -4.18 -9.88 3.19
N LEU A 50 -3.04 -9.91 3.90
CA LEU A 50 -1.72 -10.01 3.28
C LEU A 50 -1.58 -11.29 2.47
N LYS A 51 -2.05 -12.41 3.02
CA LYS A 51 -1.96 -13.71 2.35
C LYS A 51 -2.84 -13.77 1.09
N GLU A 52 -4.00 -13.13 1.14
CA GLU A 52 -4.97 -13.16 0.03
C GLU A 52 -4.70 -12.09 -1.03
N SER A 53 -3.88 -11.11 -0.71
CA SER A 53 -3.54 -10.04 -1.65
C SER A 53 -2.32 -10.43 -2.48
N THR A 54 -2.20 -9.83 -3.66
CA THR A 54 -1.09 -10.10 -4.57
C THR A 54 -0.37 -8.84 -5.01
N ALA A 55 -0.79 -7.69 -4.50
CA ALA A 55 -0.13 -6.42 -4.74
C ALA A 55 -0.23 -5.56 -3.48
N MET A 56 0.72 -4.67 -3.29
CA MET A 56 0.74 -3.77 -2.15
C MET A 56 1.04 -2.34 -2.60
N VAL A 57 0.29 -1.40 -2.06
CA VAL A 57 0.60 0.02 -2.15
C VAL A 57 0.97 0.49 -0.76
N VAL A 58 2.17 1.03 -0.61
CA VAL A 58 2.68 1.56 0.66
C VAL A 58 2.77 3.07 0.57
N LEU A 59 2.07 3.76 1.44
CA LEU A 59 2.15 5.21 1.51
C LEU A 59 3.29 5.62 2.44
N LEU A 60 4.27 6.34 1.90
CA LEU A 60 5.45 6.76 2.64
C LEU A 60 5.29 8.19 3.15
N SER A 61 5.45 8.36 4.44
CA SER A 61 5.38 9.63 5.14
C SER A 61 6.26 9.55 6.38
N PRO A 62 6.55 10.68 7.05
CA PRO A 62 7.28 10.63 8.32
C PRO A 62 6.63 9.71 9.36
N ASP A 63 5.31 9.60 9.34
CA ASP A 63 4.58 8.75 10.29
C ASP A 63 4.64 7.28 9.90
N SER A 64 4.47 6.95 8.62
CA SER A 64 4.43 5.56 8.18
C SER A 64 5.76 4.85 8.36
N VAL A 65 6.89 5.53 8.17
CA VAL A 65 8.22 4.92 8.34
C VAL A 65 8.52 4.58 9.81
N LYS A 66 7.76 5.15 10.74
CA LYS A 66 7.85 4.84 12.16
C LYS A 66 6.81 3.82 12.60
N SER A 67 5.86 3.49 11.74
CA SER A 67 4.77 2.58 12.07
C SER A 67 5.25 1.13 12.04
N GLU A 68 5.06 0.43 13.16
CA GLU A 68 5.41 -0.97 13.24
C GLU A 68 4.51 -1.83 12.34
N TRP A 69 3.23 -1.50 12.25
CA TRP A 69 2.31 -2.21 11.37
C TRP A 69 2.71 -2.08 9.90
N VAL A 70 3.04 -0.86 9.46
CA VAL A 70 3.49 -0.64 8.09
C VAL A 70 4.78 -1.40 7.81
N ARG A 71 5.72 -1.40 8.76
CA ARG A 71 6.97 -2.14 8.62
C ARG A 71 6.72 -3.64 8.44
N ARG A 72 5.82 -4.21 9.25
CA ARG A 72 5.47 -5.62 9.15
C ARG A 72 4.82 -5.97 7.82
N ASP A 73 3.95 -5.10 7.33
CA ASP A 73 3.31 -5.27 6.02
C ASP A 73 4.36 -5.34 4.91
N ILE A 74 5.30 -4.41 4.94
CA ILE A 74 6.39 -4.34 3.96
C ILE A 74 7.24 -5.61 4.00
N GLU A 75 7.64 -6.02 5.19
CA GLU A 75 8.47 -7.22 5.37
C GLU A 75 7.77 -8.46 4.81
N TYR A 76 6.47 -8.58 5.05
CA TYR A 76 5.70 -9.69 4.50
C TYR A 76 5.71 -9.68 2.97
N ALA A 77 5.41 -8.53 2.38
CA ALA A 77 5.30 -8.43 0.91
C ALA A 77 6.63 -8.71 0.22
N ILE A 78 7.72 -8.22 0.79
CA ILE A 78 9.05 -8.43 0.21
C ILE A 78 9.47 -9.90 0.28
N GLY A 79 9.04 -10.61 1.32
CA GLY A 79 9.35 -12.02 1.50
C GLY A 79 8.44 -12.99 0.75
N ASP A 80 7.42 -12.51 0.06
CA ASP A 80 6.42 -13.34 -0.60
C ASP A 80 6.48 -13.19 -2.12
N ARG A 81 6.72 -14.29 -2.83
CA ARG A 81 6.80 -14.29 -4.30
C ARG A 81 5.53 -13.78 -4.98
N ASN A 82 4.37 -13.91 -4.33
CA ASN A 82 3.11 -13.43 -4.90
C ASN A 82 3.10 -11.91 -5.08
N TYR A 83 3.96 -11.20 -4.36
CA TYR A 83 4.07 -9.75 -4.47
C TYR A 83 5.20 -9.31 -5.41
N GLU A 84 5.93 -10.22 -6.00
CA GLU A 84 7.07 -9.86 -6.83
C GLU A 84 6.64 -8.99 -8.01
N GLY A 85 7.27 -7.80 -8.13
CA GLY A 85 6.92 -6.82 -9.15
C GLY A 85 5.62 -6.07 -8.87
N ARG A 86 5.01 -6.26 -7.70
CA ARG A 86 3.69 -5.69 -7.36
C ARG A 86 3.69 -4.93 -6.03
N VAL A 87 4.84 -4.43 -5.59
CA VAL A 87 4.92 -3.55 -4.41
C VAL A 87 5.20 -2.14 -4.90
N PHE A 88 4.30 -1.21 -4.58
CA PHE A 88 4.35 0.17 -5.06
C PHE A 88 4.49 1.15 -3.90
N PRO A 89 5.71 1.60 -3.59
CA PRO A 89 5.90 2.67 -2.62
C PRO A 89 5.49 4.01 -3.22
N VAL A 90 4.66 4.76 -2.51
CA VAL A 90 4.17 6.08 -2.93
C VAL A 90 4.61 7.11 -1.90
N LEU A 91 5.36 8.12 -2.32
CA LEU A 91 5.78 9.20 -1.43
C LEU A 91 4.67 10.23 -1.30
N VAL A 92 4.00 10.25 -0.16
CA VAL A 92 2.88 11.15 0.11
C VAL A 92 3.37 12.49 0.64
N ARG A 93 4.37 12.46 1.52
CA ARG A 93 4.98 13.65 2.11
C ARG A 93 6.50 13.46 2.17
N PRO A 94 7.31 14.54 2.08
CA PRO A 94 8.77 14.43 2.16
C PRO A 94 9.18 13.63 3.40
N THR A 95 9.97 12.60 3.19
CA THR A 95 10.28 11.63 4.23
C THR A 95 11.73 11.21 4.17
N LYS A 96 12.37 11.19 5.33
CA LYS A 96 13.72 10.66 5.52
C LYS A 96 13.62 9.23 6.04
N LYS A 97 14.74 8.51 6.05
CA LYS A 97 14.83 7.15 6.59
C LYS A 97 13.88 6.14 5.92
N ILE A 98 13.65 6.31 4.63
CA ILE A 98 12.92 5.31 3.85
C ILE A 98 13.78 4.05 3.77
N PRO A 99 13.20 2.85 4.06
CA PRO A 99 13.95 1.60 3.93
C PRO A 99 14.57 1.45 2.55
N TRP A 100 15.86 1.08 2.52
CA TRP A 100 16.60 1.03 1.26
C TRP A 100 15.97 0.08 0.23
N ILE A 101 15.35 -0.99 0.70
CA ILE A 101 14.71 -1.95 -0.20
C ILE A 101 13.57 -1.31 -1.01
N LEU A 102 12.82 -0.38 -0.40
CA LEU A 102 11.75 0.32 -1.09
C LEU A 102 12.29 1.27 -2.15
N GLN A 103 13.46 1.86 -1.90
CA GLN A 103 14.11 2.71 -2.90
C GLN A 103 14.52 1.89 -4.13
N LYS A 104 14.88 0.63 -3.94
CA LYS A 104 15.22 -0.29 -5.04
C LYS A 104 13.99 -0.66 -5.88
N LEU A 105 12.82 -0.69 -5.27
CA LEU A 105 11.58 -1.03 -5.98
C LEU A 105 11.05 0.12 -6.85
N GLY A 106 11.56 1.32 -6.65
CA GLY A 106 11.10 2.50 -7.40
C GLY A 106 9.93 3.19 -6.70
N ILE A 107 10.21 4.35 -6.13
CA ILE A 107 9.21 5.13 -5.40
C ILE A 107 8.45 6.03 -6.38
N LEU A 108 7.12 5.99 -6.30
CA LEU A 108 6.28 6.90 -7.06
C LEU A 108 6.24 8.26 -6.37
N ARG A 109 6.78 9.27 -7.05
CA ARG A 109 6.89 10.64 -6.54
C ARG A 109 6.00 11.56 -7.35
N VAL A 110 4.73 11.23 -7.45
CA VAL A 110 3.83 11.90 -8.39
C VAL A 110 3.00 12.94 -7.68
N GLY A 111 3.64 13.92 -7.10
CA GLY A 111 2.94 15.04 -6.49
C GLY A 111 1.80 14.60 -5.58
N LYS A 112 0.69 15.33 -5.63
CA LYS A 112 -0.43 15.15 -4.69
C LYS A 112 -1.70 14.63 -5.37
N ASN A 113 -1.61 14.10 -6.58
CA ASN A 113 -2.80 13.68 -7.33
C ASN A 113 -3.03 12.16 -7.24
N PRO A 114 -3.95 11.69 -6.38
CA PRO A 114 -4.24 10.26 -6.25
C PRO A 114 -4.72 9.61 -7.54
N ALA A 115 -5.42 10.36 -8.41
CA ALA A 115 -5.90 9.82 -9.67
C ALA A 115 -4.75 9.43 -10.59
N GLU A 116 -3.72 10.26 -10.69
CA GLU A 116 -2.54 9.99 -11.50
C GLU A 116 -1.76 8.81 -10.95
N ILE A 117 -1.61 8.74 -9.64
CA ILE A 117 -0.93 7.62 -8.97
C ILE A 117 -1.69 6.32 -9.25
N SER A 118 -3.02 6.32 -9.14
CA SER A 118 -3.83 5.13 -9.39
C SER A 118 -3.70 4.66 -10.84
N ARG A 119 -3.62 5.58 -11.79
CA ARG A 119 -3.41 5.26 -13.20
C ARG A 119 -2.08 4.54 -13.40
N ARG A 120 -1.02 5.02 -12.79
CA ARG A 120 0.30 4.41 -12.90
C ARG A 120 0.34 3.01 -12.28
N ILE A 121 -0.27 2.85 -11.12
CA ILE A 121 -0.33 1.56 -10.43
C ILE A 121 -1.12 0.56 -11.29
N ALA A 122 -2.30 0.96 -11.76
CA ALA A 122 -3.13 0.07 -12.58
C ALA A 122 -2.42 -0.35 -13.85
N SER A 123 -1.70 0.56 -14.51
CA SER A 123 -0.90 0.23 -15.69
C SER A 123 0.20 -0.76 -15.37
N ALA A 124 0.89 -0.57 -14.25
CA ALA A 124 1.97 -1.47 -13.84
C ALA A 124 1.42 -2.87 -13.50
N LEU A 125 0.27 -2.97 -12.86
CA LEU A 125 -0.37 -4.24 -12.55
C LEU A 125 -0.75 -5.02 -13.80
N LYS A 126 -1.19 -4.34 -14.84
CA LYS A 126 -1.51 -4.99 -16.12
C LYS A 126 -0.27 -5.60 -16.77
N ARG A 127 0.90 -4.98 -16.60
CA ARG A 127 2.15 -5.48 -17.20
C ARG A 127 2.70 -6.73 -16.53
N VAL A 128 2.37 -6.94 -15.25
CA VAL A 128 2.86 -8.10 -14.47
C VAL A 128 1.81 -9.17 -14.25
N ALA A 129 0.61 -8.95 -14.75
CA ALA A 129 -0.48 -9.91 -14.61
C ALA A 129 -0.34 -11.09 -15.57
#